data_c3583b170b3846381bd7c88f252f1b24
#
_entry.id   c3583b170b3846381bd7c88f252f1b24
#
_cell.length_a   1.000
_cell.length_b   1.000
_cell.length_c   1.000
_cell.angle_alpha   90.00
_cell.angle_beta   90.00
_cell.angle_gamma   90.00
#
_symmetry.space_group_name_H-M   'P 1'
#
loop_
_entity.id
_entity.type
_entity.pdbx_description
1 polymer ?
#
loop_
_entity_poly.entity_id
_entity_poly.type
_entity_poly.pdbx_seq_one_letter_code
_entity_poly.pdbx_strand_id
1 'polypeptide(L)'
;LVSSGKRRIGYIGGTGFTMGLHEYPEDGRLTAFRNWTERLGLDAEGLIYAQGAFTVDTGRTLGEEAVNDHRDDMPDAFIVAADTIAVGVLQAFTAAGVLVPRDTSVISINNQAIAQYTSPTLTSYDIDQNELADTAITMLAEAISSRRTLHHHTFISTTLVVRDSFVPA
;
A
#
# COMPACT_ATOMS: atom_id res chain seq x y z
N LEU A 1 7.01 10.82 1.09
CA LEU A 1 6.17 11.69 0.25
C LEU A 1 6.13 13.12 0.79
N VAL A 2 5.65 13.34 2.01
CA VAL A 2 5.51 14.71 2.58
C VAL A 2 6.84 15.44 2.66
N SER A 3 7.92 14.78 3.06
CA SER A 3 9.28 15.34 3.07
C SER A 3 9.78 15.73 1.68
N SER A 4 9.26 15.11 0.64
CA SER A 4 9.55 15.44 -0.78
C SER A 4 8.54 16.45 -1.37
N GLY A 5 7.81 17.16 -0.53
CA GLY A 5 6.91 18.24 -0.95
C GLY A 5 5.52 17.79 -1.41
N LYS A 6 5.21 16.50 -1.43
CA LYS A 6 3.89 15.99 -1.81
C LYS A 6 2.87 16.32 -0.73
N ARG A 7 1.71 16.83 -1.10
CA ARG A 7 0.66 17.27 -0.17
C ARG A 7 -0.67 16.61 -0.43
N ARG A 8 -1.05 16.44 -1.68
CA ARG A 8 -2.29 15.81 -2.10
C ARG A 8 -2.01 14.33 -2.36
N ILE A 9 -2.21 13.50 -1.34
CA ILE A 9 -1.82 12.09 -1.34
C ILE A 9 -3.05 11.23 -1.23
N GLY A 10 -3.24 10.32 -2.19
CA GLY A 10 -4.31 9.34 -2.21
C GLY A 10 -3.89 7.96 -1.69
N TYR A 11 -4.89 7.12 -1.45
CA TYR A 11 -4.72 5.73 -1.06
C TYR A 11 -5.52 4.81 -1.98
N ILE A 12 -4.90 3.73 -2.43
CA ILE A 12 -5.57 2.67 -3.18
C ILE A 12 -5.31 1.33 -2.51
N GLY A 13 -6.39 0.59 -2.17
CA GLY A 13 -6.22 -0.69 -1.48
C GLY A 13 -7.46 -1.57 -1.51
N GLY A 14 -7.28 -2.84 -1.13
CA GLY A 14 -8.37 -3.78 -0.91
C GLY A 14 -8.93 -3.69 0.50
N THR A 15 -10.12 -4.23 0.69
CA THR A 15 -10.76 -4.36 2.02
C THR A 15 -10.47 -5.71 2.68
N GLY A 16 -9.69 -6.58 2.03
CA GLY A 16 -9.35 -7.90 2.52
C GLY A 16 -10.45 -8.94 2.31
N PHE A 17 -10.19 -10.16 2.79
CA PHE A 17 -11.19 -11.22 2.80
C PHE A 17 -12.05 -11.09 4.06
N THR A 18 -13.34 -10.88 3.89
CA THR A 18 -14.32 -11.19 4.93
C THR A 18 -14.40 -12.72 5.07
N MET A 19 -13.62 -13.30 5.97
CA MET A 19 -13.81 -14.70 6.35
C MET A 19 -15.08 -14.80 7.21
N GLY A 20 -16.20 -14.96 6.58
CA GLY A 20 -17.57 -15.13 7.05
C GLY A 20 -17.81 -15.04 8.56
N LEU A 21 -18.81 -14.29 8.98
CA LEU A 21 -19.41 -14.14 10.32
C LEU A 21 -18.99 -12.93 11.17
N HIS A 22 -17.90 -12.25 10.90
CA HIS A 22 -17.60 -10.97 11.57
C HIS A 22 -17.13 -9.96 10.54
N GLU A 23 -17.65 -8.74 10.60
CA GLU A 23 -17.06 -7.60 9.91
C GLU A 23 -15.62 -7.44 10.42
N TYR A 24 -14.64 -7.71 9.55
CA TYR A 24 -13.26 -7.39 9.89
C TYR A 24 -13.13 -5.88 10.04
N PRO A 25 -12.35 -5.43 11.04
CA PRO A 25 -12.00 -4.03 11.11
C PRO A 25 -11.33 -3.60 9.80
N GLU A 26 -11.45 -2.32 9.48
CA GLU A 26 -10.78 -1.70 8.33
C GLU A 26 -9.30 -2.15 8.25
N ASP A 27 -8.79 -2.35 7.04
CA ASP A 27 -7.38 -2.73 6.85
C ASP A 27 -6.46 -1.74 7.59
N GLY A 28 -5.53 -2.27 8.39
CA GLY A 28 -4.67 -1.46 9.24
C GLY A 28 -3.83 -0.41 8.47
N ARG A 29 -3.55 -0.66 7.19
CA ARG A 29 -2.84 0.29 6.32
C ARG A 29 -3.72 1.48 5.97
N LEU A 30 -5.00 1.26 5.70
CA LEU A 30 -5.97 2.32 5.46
C LEU A 30 -6.21 3.14 6.73
N THR A 31 -6.40 2.47 7.86
CA THR A 31 -6.53 3.15 9.17
C THR A 31 -5.30 4.01 9.47
N ALA A 32 -4.10 3.48 9.24
CA ALA A 32 -2.86 4.23 9.41
C ALA A 32 -2.77 5.42 8.45
N PHE A 33 -3.17 5.24 7.19
CA PHE A 33 -3.21 6.33 6.20
C PHE A 33 -4.12 7.46 6.67
N ARG A 34 -5.36 7.18 7.09
CA ARG A 34 -6.30 8.17 7.62
C ARG A 34 -5.73 8.92 8.82
N ASN A 35 -5.19 8.19 9.79
CA ASN A 35 -4.60 8.78 11.00
C ASN A 35 -3.42 9.71 10.69
N TRP A 36 -2.55 9.34 9.74
CA TRP A 36 -1.41 10.16 9.37
C TRP A 36 -1.78 11.37 8.53
N THR A 37 -2.73 11.25 7.60
CA THR A 37 -3.21 12.40 6.81
C THR A 37 -3.88 13.44 7.70
N GLU A 38 -4.70 13.01 8.65
CA GLU A 38 -5.30 13.90 9.65
C GLU A 38 -4.24 14.61 10.50
N ARG A 39 -3.27 13.86 11.06
CA ARG A 39 -2.18 14.42 11.88
C ARG A 39 -1.30 15.42 11.14
N LEU A 40 -1.09 15.22 9.87
CA LEU A 40 -0.26 16.06 9.01
C LEU A 40 -1.05 17.18 8.36
N GLY A 41 -2.36 17.26 8.59
CA GLY A 41 -3.25 18.26 7.98
C GLY A 41 -3.28 18.14 6.45
N LEU A 42 -3.18 16.93 5.90
CA LEU A 42 -3.27 16.67 4.47
C LEU A 42 -4.72 16.49 4.06
N ASP A 43 -5.09 17.06 2.93
CA ASP A 43 -6.38 16.81 2.31
C ASP A 43 -6.36 15.45 1.59
N ALA A 44 -7.11 14.50 2.12
CA ALA A 44 -7.29 13.17 1.54
C ALA A 44 -8.78 12.87 1.26
N GLU A 45 -9.65 13.87 1.38
CA GLU A 45 -11.08 13.72 1.07
C GLU A 45 -11.25 13.41 -0.42
N GLY A 46 -12.02 12.36 -0.73
CA GLY A 46 -12.21 11.91 -2.12
C GLY A 46 -10.98 11.23 -2.76
N LEU A 47 -9.90 10.98 -2.00
CA LEU A 47 -8.67 10.37 -2.52
C LEU A 47 -8.45 8.94 -1.99
N ILE A 48 -9.47 8.31 -1.41
CA ILE A 48 -9.38 6.97 -0.84
C ILE A 48 -10.24 6.01 -1.66
N TYR A 49 -9.57 5.08 -2.33
CA TYR A 49 -10.14 4.01 -3.14
C TYR A 49 -9.85 2.68 -2.46
N ALA A 50 -10.80 2.16 -1.68
CA ALA A 50 -10.59 0.98 -0.86
C ALA A 50 -11.77 0.02 -0.96
N GLN A 51 -11.66 -0.96 -1.86
CA GLN A 51 -12.65 -2.02 -2.03
C GLN A 51 -12.05 -3.26 -2.68
N GLY A 52 -12.73 -4.39 -2.56
CA GLY A 52 -12.38 -5.63 -3.22
C GLY A 52 -11.17 -6.36 -2.63
N ALA A 53 -10.71 -7.38 -3.33
CA ALA A 53 -9.61 -8.23 -2.94
C ALA A 53 -8.24 -7.61 -3.33
N PHE A 54 -7.15 -8.17 -2.79
CA PHE A 54 -5.78 -7.75 -3.12
C PHE A 54 -5.30 -8.37 -4.45
N THR A 55 -5.92 -7.95 -5.57
CA THR A 55 -5.63 -8.46 -6.92
C THR A 55 -5.24 -7.36 -7.89
N VAL A 56 -4.64 -7.76 -9.01
CA VAL A 56 -4.32 -6.85 -10.13
C VAL A 56 -5.60 -6.23 -10.71
N ASP A 57 -6.67 -7.03 -10.85
CA ASP A 57 -7.95 -6.54 -11.39
C ASP A 57 -8.59 -5.47 -10.49
N THR A 58 -8.56 -5.69 -9.17
CA THR A 58 -8.98 -4.66 -8.22
C THR A 58 -8.17 -3.38 -8.39
N GLY A 59 -6.85 -3.50 -8.49
CA GLY A 59 -5.96 -2.36 -8.70
C GLY A 59 -6.27 -1.60 -9.99
N ARG A 60 -6.58 -2.32 -11.07
CA ARG A 60 -6.97 -1.70 -12.33
C ARG A 60 -8.28 -0.93 -12.21
N THR A 61 -9.31 -1.54 -11.64
CA THR A 61 -10.61 -0.88 -11.45
C THR A 61 -10.48 0.39 -10.60
N LEU A 62 -9.80 0.29 -9.44
CA LEU A 62 -9.62 1.45 -8.56
C LEU A 62 -8.72 2.53 -9.17
N GLY A 63 -7.73 2.13 -9.97
CA GLY A 63 -6.90 3.05 -10.75
C GLY A 63 -7.69 3.79 -11.82
N GLU A 64 -8.62 3.10 -12.50
CA GLU A 64 -9.53 3.71 -13.47
C GLU A 64 -10.50 4.69 -12.79
N GLU A 65 -11.04 4.34 -11.61
CA GLU A 65 -11.88 5.24 -10.81
C GLU A 65 -11.09 6.50 -10.43
N ALA A 66 -9.88 6.35 -9.88
CA ALA A 66 -9.02 7.47 -9.49
C ALA A 66 -8.70 8.41 -10.68
N VAL A 67 -8.44 7.85 -11.87
CA VAL A 67 -8.22 8.65 -13.08
C VAL A 67 -9.49 9.39 -13.51
N ASN A 68 -10.64 8.72 -13.46
CA ASN A 68 -11.90 9.35 -13.86
C ASN A 68 -12.28 10.52 -12.96
N ASP A 69 -12.05 10.37 -11.64
CA ASP A 69 -12.35 11.40 -10.66
C ASP A 69 -11.38 12.59 -10.72
N HIS A 70 -10.13 12.36 -11.13
CA HIS A 70 -9.05 13.35 -11.05
C HIS A 70 -8.31 13.57 -12.37
N ARG A 71 -8.94 13.32 -13.49
CA ARG A 71 -8.31 13.39 -14.84
C ARG A 71 -7.53 14.67 -15.10
N ASP A 72 -8.10 15.81 -14.69
CA ASP A 72 -7.54 17.14 -14.95
C ASP A 72 -6.62 17.63 -13.80
N ASP A 73 -6.63 16.95 -12.68
CA ASP A 73 -5.88 17.34 -11.47
C ASP A 73 -5.52 16.10 -10.63
N MET A 74 -4.58 15.31 -11.12
CA MET A 74 -4.12 14.09 -10.41
C MET A 74 -3.50 14.42 -9.06
N PRO A 75 -3.75 13.60 -8.03
CA PRO A 75 -3.01 13.69 -6.77
C PRO A 75 -1.50 13.63 -6.96
N ASP A 76 -0.74 14.30 -6.10
CA ASP A 76 0.73 14.28 -6.13
C ASP A 76 1.31 12.87 -6.05
N ALA A 77 0.63 11.99 -5.30
CA ALA A 77 1.06 10.62 -5.13
C ALA A 77 -0.09 9.72 -4.65
N PHE A 78 0.06 8.42 -4.87
CA PHE A 78 -0.75 7.38 -4.26
C PHE A 78 0.11 6.42 -3.42
N ILE A 79 -0.39 6.10 -2.22
CA ILE A 79 0.07 4.96 -1.44
C ILE A 79 -0.84 3.78 -1.80
N VAL A 80 -0.25 2.71 -2.31
CA VAL A 80 -0.98 1.51 -2.72
C VAL A 80 -0.70 0.38 -1.74
N ALA A 81 -1.75 -0.25 -1.24
CA ALA A 81 -1.69 -1.20 -0.13
C ALA A 81 -0.83 -2.44 -0.39
N ALA A 82 -0.64 -2.83 -1.64
CA ALA A 82 0.19 -3.98 -2.02
C ALA A 82 0.69 -3.87 -3.46
N ASP A 83 1.85 -4.46 -3.74
CA ASP A 83 2.44 -4.46 -5.08
C ASP A 83 1.51 -5.07 -6.14
N THR A 84 0.78 -6.12 -5.78
CA THR A 84 -0.20 -6.76 -6.68
C THR A 84 -1.28 -5.77 -7.14
N ILE A 85 -1.80 -4.96 -6.21
CA ILE A 85 -2.75 -3.90 -6.54
C ILE A 85 -2.06 -2.82 -7.38
N ALA A 86 -0.82 -2.43 -7.02
CA ALA A 86 -0.07 -1.39 -7.72
C ALA A 86 0.20 -1.74 -9.20
N VAL A 87 0.39 -3.01 -9.54
CA VAL A 87 0.47 -3.45 -10.94
C VAL A 87 -0.77 -3.02 -11.72
N GLY A 88 -1.95 -3.27 -11.18
CA GLY A 88 -3.22 -2.89 -11.83
C GLY A 88 -3.39 -1.37 -11.93
N VAL A 89 -3.03 -0.64 -10.87
CA VAL A 89 -3.05 0.84 -10.85
C VAL A 89 -2.15 1.41 -11.95
N LEU A 90 -0.91 0.91 -12.07
CA LEU A 90 0.02 1.35 -13.11
C LEU A 90 -0.50 1.04 -14.53
N GLN A 91 -1.19 -0.09 -14.72
CA GLN A 91 -1.84 -0.42 -15.99
C GLN A 91 -2.95 0.59 -16.32
N ALA A 92 -3.82 0.91 -15.36
CA ALA A 92 -4.89 1.90 -15.53
C ALA A 92 -4.33 3.28 -15.84
N PHE A 93 -3.32 3.74 -15.09
CA PHE A 93 -2.67 5.03 -15.31
C PHE A 93 -2.02 5.10 -16.69
N THR A 94 -1.29 4.06 -17.09
CA THR A 94 -0.67 3.99 -18.42
C THR A 94 -1.73 4.04 -19.55
N ALA A 95 -2.83 3.29 -19.41
CA ALA A 95 -3.92 3.29 -20.39
C ALA A 95 -4.61 4.65 -20.52
N ALA A 96 -4.64 5.42 -19.44
CA ALA A 96 -5.20 6.78 -19.41
C ALA A 96 -4.20 7.87 -19.83
N GLY A 97 -2.93 7.52 -20.08
CA GLY A 97 -1.87 8.47 -20.42
C GLY A 97 -1.29 9.23 -19.23
N VAL A 98 -1.59 8.80 -17.99
CA VAL A 98 -1.01 9.36 -16.78
C VAL A 98 0.41 8.83 -16.60
N LEU A 99 1.38 9.71 -16.52
CA LEU A 99 2.81 9.37 -16.42
C LEU A 99 3.26 9.32 -14.95
N VAL A 100 3.72 8.15 -14.53
CA VAL A 100 4.36 7.94 -13.23
C VAL A 100 5.88 7.95 -13.43
N PRO A 101 6.65 8.74 -12.66
CA PRO A 101 6.26 9.57 -11.49
C PRO A 101 5.94 11.03 -11.83
N ARG A 102 5.86 11.43 -13.12
CA ARG A 102 5.77 12.84 -13.54
C ARG A 102 4.46 13.50 -13.10
N ASP A 103 3.32 12.89 -13.41
CA ASP A 103 1.98 13.44 -13.15
C ASP A 103 1.49 13.05 -11.74
N THR A 104 1.83 11.84 -11.31
CA THR A 104 1.59 11.32 -9.96
C THR A 104 2.67 10.31 -9.60
N SER A 105 3.05 10.21 -8.34
CA SER A 105 3.98 9.20 -7.85
C SER A 105 3.23 8.01 -7.26
N VAL A 106 3.82 6.81 -7.30
CA VAL A 106 3.23 5.61 -6.71
C VAL A 106 4.23 4.95 -5.78
N ILE A 107 3.80 4.68 -4.55
CA ILE A 107 4.54 3.84 -3.58
C ILE A 107 3.64 2.69 -3.16
N SER A 108 4.21 1.50 -3.06
CA SER A 108 3.48 0.32 -2.59
C SER A 108 4.12 -0.32 -1.35
N ILE A 109 3.60 -1.48 -0.97
CA ILE A 109 4.01 -2.25 0.20
C ILE A 109 4.19 -3.71 -0.22
N ASN A 110 5.18 -4.39 0.35
CA ASN A 110 5.62 -5.77 0.33
C ASN A 110 6.92 -6.02 -0.44
N ASN A 111 7.30 -5.18 -1.41
CA ASN A 111 8.47 -5.36 -2.28
C ASN A 111 8.56 -6.77 -2.91
N GLN A 112 7.42 -7.27 -3.40
CA GLN A 112 7.39 -8.54 -4.12
C GLN A 112 8.22 -8.47 -5.40
N ALA A 113 8.68 -9.61 -5.90
CA ALA A 113 9.52 -9.69 -7.10
C ALA A 113 8.93 -8.94 -8.31
N ILE A 114 7.60 -8.90 -8.42
CA ILE A 114 6.91 -8.18 -9.50
C ILE A 114 7.22 -6.68 -9.54
N ALA A 115 7.54 -6.07 -8.39
CA ALA A 115 7.83 -4.63 -8.29
C ALA A 115 9.02 -4.19 -9.18
N GLN A 116 9.94 -5.10 -9.49
CA GLN A 116 11.11 -4.85 -10.33
C GLN A 116 10.78 -4.90 -11.83
N TYR A 117 9.65 -5.51 -12.19
CA TYR A 117 9.27 -5.78 -13.58
C TYR A 117 8.10 -4.93 -14.07
N THR A 118 7.63 -3.99 -13.25
CA THR A 118 6.65 -2.98 -13.69
C THR A 118 7.31 -1.88 -14.53
N SER A 119 6.50 -1.10 -15.24
CA SER A 119 6.96 0.09 -15.96
C SER A 119 6.05 1.27 -15.60
N PRO A 120 6.57 2.27 -14.85
CA PRO A 120 7.91 2.33 -14.24
C PRO A 120 8.13 1.24 -13.17
N THR A 121 9.40 0.96 -12.82
CA THR A 121 9.71 0.05 -11.71
C THR A 121 9.21 0.63 -10.40
N LEU A 122 8.64 -0.25 -9.54
CA LEU A 122 7.80 0.17 -8.43
C LEU A 122 8.61 0.38 -7.14
N THR A 123 8.61 1.60 -6.62
CA THR A 123 9.08 1.92 -5.26
C THR A 123 8.16 1.28 -4.25
N SER A 124 8.70 0.45 -3.35
CA SER A 124 7.89 -0.31 -2.41
C SER A 124 8.57 -0.45 -1.06
N TYR A 125 7.78 -0.50 0.00
CA TYR A 125 8.27 -0.86 1.33
C TYR A 125 8.51 -2.37 1.40
N ASP A 126 9.75 -2.74 1.64
CA ASP A 126 10.16 -4.13 1.84
C ASP A 126 9.75 -4.62 3.22
N ILE A 127 9.10 -5.77 3.26
CA ILE A 127 8.83 -6.54 4.47
C ILE A 127 9.69 -7.80 4.38
N ASP A 128 10.70 -7.92 5.24
CA ASP A 128 11.52 -9.12 5.29
C ASP A 128 10.69 -10.33 5.71
N GLN A 129 10.29 -11.12 4.72
CA GLN A 129 9.43 -12.29 4.91
C GLN A 129 10.14 -13.42 5.66
N ASN A 130 11.47 -13.51 5.57
CA ASN A 130 12.25 -14.51 6.28
C ASN A 130 12.29 -14.15 7.77
N GLU A 131 12.63 -12.92 8.10
CA GLU A 131 12.60 -12.41 9.48
C GLU A 131 11.19 -12.54 10.09
N LEU A 132 10.14 -12.23 9.31
CA LEU A 132 8.76 -12.39 9.75
C LEU A 132 8.44 -13.86 10.08
N ALA A 133 8.82 -14.78 9.20
CA ALA A 133 8.58 -16.22 9.38
C ALA A 133 9.38 -16.78 10.57
N ASP A 134 10.66 -16.46 10.67
CA ASP A 134 11.53 -16.94 11.75
C ASP A 134 11.06 -16.42 13.11
N THR A 135 10.69 -15.14 13.19
CA THR A 135 10.12 -14.54 14.39
C THR A 135 8.81 -15.23 14.78
N ALA A 136 7.89 -15.44 13.84
CA ALA A 136 6.61 -16.10 14.10
C ALA A 136 6.80 -17.54 14.61
N ILE A 137 7.69 -18.32 13.98
CA ILE A 137 7.99 -19.70 14.37
C ILE A 137 8.62 -19.73 15.78
N THR A 138 9.57 -18.85 16.05
CA THR A 138 10.22 -18.73 17.36
C THR A 138 9.20 -18.41 18.45
N MET A 139 8.35 -17.41 18.25
CA MET A 139 7.30 -17.04 19.20
C MET A 139 6.30 -18.19 19.43
N LEU A 140 5.93 -18.93 18.39
CA LEU A 140 5.04 -20.08 18.49
C LEU A 140 5.69 -21.20 19.32
N ALA A 141 6.96 -21.54 19.05
CA ALA A 141 7.70 -22.55 19.77
C ALA A 141 7.84 -22.20 21.26
N GLU A 142 8.14 -20.94 21.56
CA GLU A 142 8.19 -20.43 22.93
C GLU A 142 6.83 -20.51 23.64
N ALA A 143 5.75 -20.11 22.97
CA ALA A 143 4.40 -20.18 23.53
C ALA A 143 4.00 -21.62 23.89
N ILE A 144 4.31 -22.58 23.01
CA ILE A 144 4.05 -24.01 23.23
C ILE A 144 4.87 -24.54 24.43
N SER A 145 6.16 -24.25 24.47
CA SER A 145 7.09 -24.79 25.48
C SER A 145 6.85 -24.18 26.86
N SER A 146 6.57 -22.89 26.94
CA SER A 146 6.42 -22.16 28.21
C SER A 146 5.01 -22.25 28.81
N ARG A 147 4.02 -22.71 28.04
CA ARG A 147 2.60 -22.70 28.39
C ARG A 147 2.09 -21.32 28.85
N ARG A 148 2.73 -20.25 28.41
CA ARG A 148 2.34 -18.88 28.78
C ARG A 148 1.10 -18.46 28.00
N THR A 149 0.23 -17.72 28.66
CA THR A 149 -0.97 -17.11 28.07
C THR A 149 -0.78 -15.62 27.74
N LEU A 150 0.47 -15.13 27.78
CA LEU A 150 0.79 -13.74 27.47
C LEU A 150 0.75 -13.53 25.96
N HIS A 151 0.02 -12.51 25.55
CA HIS A 151 -0.02 -12.07 24.15
C HIS A 151 1.07 -11.03 23.91
N HIS A 152 1.86 -11.24 22.87
CA HIS A 152 2.88 -10.32 22.42
C HIS A 152 2.51 -9.76 21.04
N HIS A 153 2.75 -8.47 20.84
CA HIS A 153 2.71 -7.85 19.51
C HIS A 153 4.15 -7.52 19.11
N THR A 154 4.62 -8.16 18.05
CA THR A 154 5.97 -7.94 17.51
C THR A 154 5.84 -7.22 16.17
N PHE A 155 6.58 -6.13 16.02
CA PHE A 155 6.63 -5.36 14.78
C PHE A 155 7.97 -5.62 14.08
N ILE A 156 7.92 -5.99 12.81
CA ILE A 156 9.11 -6.09 11.96
C ILE A 156 9.29 -4.76 11.23
N SER A 157 10.50 -4.21 11.29
CA SER A 157 10.84 -2.97 10.60
C SER A 157 10.80 -3.17 9.09
N THR A 158 10.33 -2.15 8.38
CA THR A 158 10.28 -2.12 6.92
C THR A 158 11.31 -1.13 6.36
N THR A 159 11.79 -1.38 5.15
CA THR A 159 12.76 -0.52 4.46
C THR A 159 12.18 -0.08 3.11
N LEU A 160 12.28 1.21 2.77
CA LEU A 160 11.85 1.69 1.47
C LEU A 160 12.87 1.31 0.40
N VAL A 161 12.47 0.50 -0.55
CA VAL A 161 13.24 0.19 -1.76
C VAL A 161 12.84 1.17 -2.85
N VAL A 162 13.69 2.15 -3.08
CA VAL A 162 13.46 3.24 -4.04
C VAL A 162 13.68 2.73 -5.47
N ARG A 163 12.72 3.01 -6.36
CA ARG A 163 12.76 2.76 -7.80
C ARG A 163 12.13 3.92 -8.57
N ASP A 164 11.76 3.70 -9.83
CA ASP A 164 11.38 4.78 -10.75
C ASP A 164 9.99 5.39 -10.47
N SER A 165 9.07 4.66 -9.81
CA SER A 165 7.70 5.17 -9.56
C SER A 165 7.65 6.29 -8.51
N PHE A 166 8.66 6.42 -7.67
CA PHE A 166 8.88 7.54 -6.76
C PHE A 166 10.33 7.58 -6.31
N VAL A 167 10.99 8.73 -6.49
CA VAL A 167 12.33 9.00 -5.97
C VAL A 167 12.20 10.12 -4.93
N PRO A 168 12.60 9.89 -3.66
CA PRO A 168 12.66 10.96 -2.66
C PRO A 168 13.59 12.10 -3.09
N ALA A 169 13.20 13.33 -2.79
CA ALA A 169 14.05 14.51 -3.00
C ALA A 169 15.09 14.60 -1.89
#